data_75b1a86b7f40414170a9a8bb30baaf04
#
_entry.id   75b1a86b7f40414170a9a8bb30baaf04
#
_cell.length_a   1.000
_cell.length_b   1.000
_cell.length_c   1.000
_cell.angle_alpha   90.00
_cell.angle_beta   90.00
_cell.angle_gamma   90.00
#
_symmetry.space_group_name_H-M   'P 1'
#
loop_
_entity.id
_entity.type
_entity.pdbx_description
1 polymer ?
#
loop_
_entity_poly.entity_id
_entity_poly.type
_entity_poly.pdbx_seq_one_letter_code
_entity_poly.pdbx_strand_id
1 'polypeptide(L)'
;MMVPATRKVIINRLKRLAKINQVPFSTRSLKQCQKRIKGLRTSEKEAYLIRFFKGFFRYHRDFENFKLLEKAMALVYLVKKDKHIRLSRVNNTLYEFLLSHEVTIEEKPVISHAILKVDIRGSTDIVHKMKEQGLNPASYFSLNMFDPITEVIPEYGAFKIFVEGDAIILGIYEREGCPNGWHSIARACGLAVRILLIIQRYNRKNRKYDFPFLEVGIGITFRKGQPTLFFDGDFQIMISSAINMADRLSGCSKAARKMMDAMDTPFNNYVFQTASDEDVAATSDDISKRYNVNGIELHPSAFHKLSREIKLKPVECVIPKIQSEKIRFLTGVFPTVTGRNQRLIIREDTIPKVHEHTFDLIAMTDRKYYEVCTNVTVYEYFKKHVR
;
A
#
# COMPACT_ATOMS: atom_id res chain seq x y z
N MET A 1 26.84 -29.73 -3.60
CA MET A 1 28.12 -29.03 -3.36
C MET A 1 27.86 -27.55 -3.23
N MET A 2 28.41 -26.90 -2.22
CA MET A 2 28.29 -25.43 -2.16
C MET A 2 29.15 -24.81 -3.27
N VAL A 3 28.52 -24.04 -4.14
CA VAL A 3 29.22 -23.23 -5.14
C VAL A 3 30.11 -22.24 -4.39
N PRO A 4 31.38 -22.03 -4.77
CA PRO A 4 32.29 -21.13 -4.04
C PRO A 4 31.71 -19.72 -3.78
N ALA A 5 31.01 -19.17 -4.75
CA ALA A 5 30.39 -17.84 -4.66
C ALA A 5 29.33 -17.73 -3.55
N THR A 6 28.61 -18.82 -3.25
CA THR A 6 27.53 -18.81 -2.23
C THR A 6 28.02 -19.27 -0.85
N ARG A 7 29.20 -19.85 -0.78
CA ARG A 7 29.76 -20.42 0.46
C ARG A 7 29.87 -19.40 1.60
N LYS A 8 30.39 -18.20 1.30
CA LYS A 8 30.55 -17.12 2.30
C LYS A 8 29.20 -16.66 2.85
N VAL A 9 28.20 -16.54 1.97
CA VAL A 9 26.83 -16.16 2.34
C VAL A 9 26.20 -17.19 3.24
N ILE A 10 26.32 -18.49 2.89
CA ILE A 10 25.77 -19.59 3.68
C ILE A 10 26.42 -19.67 5.06
N ILE A 11 27.75 -19.57 5.15
CA ILE A 11 28.48 -19.62 6.43
C ILE A 11 28.05 -18.44 7.34
N ASN A 12 27.93 -17.23 6.79
CA ASN A 12 27.49 -16.07 7.55
C ASN A 12 26.05 -16.24 8.05
N ARG A 13 25.18 -16.80 7.25
CA ARG A 13 23.78 -17.10 7.64
C ARG A 13 23.73 -18.15 8.75
N LEU A 14 24.51 -19.22 8.64
CA LEU A 14 24.60 -20.26 9.69
C LEU A 14 25.16 -19.71 10.98
N LYS A 15 26.20 -18.87 10.97
CA LYS A 15 26.72 -18.19 12.16
C LYS A 15 25.66 -17.32 12.83
N ARG A 16 24.87 -16.57 12.03
CA ARG A 16 23.79 -15.72 12.55
C ARG A 16 22.69 -16.55 13.21
N LEU A 17 22.25 -17.64 12.57
CA LEU A 17 21.25 -18.56 13.10
C LEU A 17 21.74 -19.26 14.38
N ALA A 18 23.00 -19.70 14.43
CA ALA A 18 23.59 -20.29 15.60
C ALA A 18 23.64 -19.32 16.79
N LYS A 19 23.93 -18.03 16.54
CA LYS A 19 23.90 -16.99 17.57
C LYS A 19 22.47 -16.75 18.11
N ILE A 20 21.47 -16.71 17.21
CA ILE A 20 20.06 -16.49 17.60
C ILE A 20 19.55 -17.68 18.43
N ASN A 21 19.85 -18.91 18.01
CA ASN A 21 19.36 -20.13 18.67
C ASN A 21 20.27 -20.64 19.78
N GLN A 22 21.33 -19.90 20.14
CA GLN A 22 22.31 -20.26 21.17
C GLN A 22 22.96 -21.67 20.95
N VAL A 23 23.10 -22.08 19.68
CA VAL A 23 23.66 -23.37 19.30
C VAL A 23 25.11 -23.17 18.81
N PRO A 24 26.09 -23.99 19.27
CA PRO A 24 27.47 -23.85 18.84
C PRO A 24 27.62 -24.16 17.35
N PHE A 25 28.25 -23.26 16.60
CA PHE A 25 28.53 -23.45 15.17
C PHE A 25 30.04 -23.52 14.93
N SER A 26 30.48 -24.61 14.33
CA SER A 26 31.89 -24.84 13.96
C SER A 26 32.07 -25.01 12.45
N THR A 27 32.91 -24.16 11.85
CA THR A 27 33.32 -24.31 10.45
C THR A 27 34.20 -25.55 10.23
N ARG A 28 34.84 -26.02 11.29
CA ARG A 28 35.66 -27.26 11.25
C ARG A 28 34.75 -28.48 11.03
N SER A 29 33.68 -28.60 11.81
CA SER A 29 32.68 -29.65 11.65
C SER A 29 32.07 -29.67 10.25
N LEU A 30 31.77 -28.48 9.69
CA LEU A 30 31.24 -28.35 8.33
C LEU A 30 32.24 -28.89 7.29
N LYS A 31 33.53 -28.57 7.43
CA LYS A 31 34.61 -29.10 6.53
C LYS A 31 34.74 -30.60 6.65
N GLN A 32 34.67 -31.17 7.86
CA GLN A 32 34.70 -32.62 8.08
C GLN A 32 33.51 -33.31 7.42
N CYS A 33 32.30 -32.79 7.58
CA CYS A 33 31.12 -33.31 6.87
C CYS A 33 31.27 -33.25 5.37
N GLN A 34 31.80 -32.16 4.80
CA GLN A 34 32.06 -32.06 3.35
C GLN A 34 33.08 -33.11 2.88
N LYS A 35 34.17 -33.35 3.62
CA LYS A 35 35.17 -34.39 3.29
C LYS A 35 34.52 -35.78 3.31
N ARG A 36 33.72 -36.08 4.33
CA ARG A 36 32.98 -37.34 4.46
C ARG A 36 32.04 -37.57 3.27
N ILE A 37 31.24 -36.57 2.91
CA ILE A 37 30.29 -36.66 1.78
C ILE A 37 31.02 -36.87 0.45
N LYS A 38 32.18 -36.24 0.24
CA LYS A 38 32.97 -36.44 -0.98
C LYS A 38 33.42 -37.89 -1.13
N GLY A 39 33.75 -38.57 -0.03
CA GLY A 39 34.18 -39.96 -0.02
C GLY A 39 33.06 -41.00 -0.16
N LEU A 40 31.79 -40.61 -0.13
CA LEU A 40 30.68 -41.55 -0.29
C LEU A 40 30.54 -42.05 -1.74
N ARG A 41 30.00 -43.26 -1.90
CA ARG A 41 29.61 -43.82 -3.19
C ARG A 41 28.42 -43.04 -3.78
N THR A 42 28.20 -43.13 -5.09
CA THR A 42 27.11 -42.43 -5.78
C THR A 42 25.76 -42.83 -5.23
N SER A 43 25.52 -44.13 -5.01
CA SER A 43 24.27 -44.65 -4.43
C SER A 43 24.00 -44.11 -3.02
N GLU A 44 25.01 -43.96 -2.20
CA GLU A 44 24.87 -43.36 -0.85
C GLU A 44 24.55 -41.88 -0.93
N LYS A 45 25.17 -41.16 -1.87
CA LYS A 45 24.86 -39.72 -2.11
C LYS A 45 23.42 -39.54 -2.57
N GLU A 46 22.93 -40.39 -3.44
CA GLU A 46 21.54 -40.41 -3.89
C GLU A 46 20.56 -40.68 -2.73
N ALA A 47 20.86 -41.67 -1.90
CA ALA A 47 20.07 -41.99 -0.71
C ALA A 47 19.98 -40.77 0.25
N TYR A 48 21.11 -40.06 0.47
CA TYR A 48 21.10 -38.83 1.27
C TYR A 48 20.28 -37.70 0.63
N LEU A 49 20.36 -37.55 -0.70
CA LEU A 49 19.54 -36.55 -1.40
C LEU A 49 18.05 -36.87 -1.31
N ILE A 50 17.67 -38.14 -1.54
CA ILE A 50 16.25 -38.56 -1.38
C ILE A 50 15.77 -38.31 0.04
N ARG A 51 16.58 -38.66 1.05
CA ARG A 51 16.24 -38.40 2.46
C ARG A 51 16.10 -36.93 2.75
N PHE A 52 16.98 -36.10 2.20
CA PHE A 52 16.89 -34.64 2.33
C PHE A 52 15.60 -34.10 1.71
N PHE A 53 15.27 -34.50 0.47
CA PHE A 53 14.04 -34.03 -0.17
C PHE A 53 12.79 -34.51 0.56
N LYS A 54 12.75 -35.75 1.03
CA LYS A 54 11.64 -36.22 1.87
C LYS A 54 11.47 -35.37 3.14
N GLY A 55 12.57 -35.04 3.81
CA GLY A 55 12.55 -34.15 4.98
C GLY A 55 12.11 -32.73 4.64
N PHE A 56 12.61 -32.21 3.52
CA PHE A 56 12.28 -30.87 3.05
C PHE A 56 10.78 -30.73 2.70
N PHE A 57 10.22 -31.71 1.96
CA PHE A 57 8.80 -31.69 1.64
C PHE A 57 7.90 -31.87 2.87
N ARG A 58 8.30 -32.74 3.83
CA ARG A 58 7.60 -32.86 5.11
C ARG A 58 7.60 -31.52 5.86
N TYR A 59 8.75 -30.85 5.97
CA TYR A 59 8.86 -29.55 6.62
C TYR A 59 7.94 -28.52 5.97
N HIS A 60 7.91 -28.44 4.63
CA HIS A 60 7.03 -27.50 3.93
C HIS A 60 5.55 -27.80 4.19
N ARG A 61 5.16 -29.06 4.12
CA ARG A 61 3.78 -29.48 4.43
C ARG A 61 3.41 -29.11 5.87
N ASP A 62 4.28 -29.41 6.81
CA ASP A 62 4.00 -29.18 8.23
C ASP A 62 3.99 -27.68 8.55
N PHE A 63 4.81 -26.89 7.85
CA PHE A 63 4.81 -25.43 7.96
C PHE A 63 3.52 -24.80 7.39
N GLU A 64 3.03 -25.29 6.26
CA GLU A 64 1.73 -24.83 5.73
C GLU A 64 0.56 -25.26 6.62
N ASN A 65 0.59 -26.47 7.15
CA ASN A 65 -0.41 -26.92 8.14
C ASN A 65 -0.36 -26.07 9.42
N PHE A 66 0.83 -25.69 9.88
CA PHE A 66 1.00 -24.79 11.02
C PHE A 66 0.37 -23.41 10.75
N LYS A 67 0.58 -22.84 9.56
CA LYS A 67 -0.06 -21.57 9.18
C LYS A 67 -1.59 -21.67 9.14
N LEU A 68 -2.12 -22.81 8.66
CA LEU A 68 -3.56 -23.06 8.66
C LEU A 68 -4.10 -23.17 10.09
N LEU A 69 -3.37 -23.87 10.96
CA LEU A 69 -3.70 -23.97 12.38
C LEU A 69 -3.65 -22.61 13.07
N GLU A 70 -2.61 -21.81 12.82
CA GLU A 70 -2.47 -20.46 13.37
C GLU A 70 -3.67 -19.58 12.96
N LYS A 71 -4.07 -19.64 11.68
CA LYS A 71 -5.28 -18.94 11.20
C LYS A 71 -6.56 -19.45 11.89
N ALA A 72 -6.70 -20.75 12.05
CA ALA A 72 -7.87 -21.33 12.72
C ALA A 72 -7.90 -20.93 14.20
N MET A 73 -6.75 -20.96 14.88
CA MET A 73 -6.64 -20.55 16.30
C MET A 73 -6.87 -19.05 16.48
N ALA A 74 -6.53 -18.22 15.50
CA ALA A 74 -6.84 -16.78 15.53
C ALA A 74 -8.35 -16.48 15.48
N LEU A 75 -9.17 -17.44 15.06
CA LEU A 75 -10.64 -17.33 15.07
C LEU A 75 -11.27 -17.76 16.40
N VAL A 76 -10.47 -18.30 17.33
CA VAL A 76 -10.97 -18.82 18.62
C VAL A 76 -10.36 -17.99 19.74
N TYR A 77 -11.20 -17.37 20.55
CA TYR A 77 -10.80 -16.55 21.68
C TYR A 77 -11.10 -17.28 23.00
N LEU A 78 -10.09 -17.41 23.81
CA LEU A 78 -10.25 -17.98 25.15
C LEU A 78 -10.96 -16.98 26.06
N VAL A 79 -12.10 -17.39 26.61
CA VAL A 79 -12.86 -16.55 27.55
C VAL A 79 -12.15 -16.53 28.89
N LYS A 80 -11.69 -15.35 29.32
CA LYS A 80 -10.92 -15.16 30.57
C LYS A 80 -11.75 -14.55 31.71
N LYS A 81 -12.86 -13.88 31.38
CA LYS A 81 -13.71 -13.22 32.38
C LYS A 81 -14.76 -14.18 32.90
N ASP A 82 -14.82 -14.43 34.22
CA ASP A 82 -15.80 -15.32 34.86
C ASP A 82 -17.25 -15.01 34.50
N LYS A 83 -17.60 -13.74 34.36
CA LYS A 83 -18.92 -13.30 33.92
C LYS A 83 -19.29 -13.88 32.54
N HIS A 84 -18.35 -13.85 31.60
CA HIS A 84 -18.58 -14.37 30.24
C HIS A 84 -18.63 -15.89 30.23
N ILE A 85 -17.81 -16.56 31.05
CA ILE A 85 -17.85 -18.03 31.22
C ILE A 85 -19.23 -18.45 31.75
N ARG A 86 -19.76 -17.75 32.77
CA ARG A 86 -21.10 -18.03 33.31
C ARG A 86 -22.21 -17.82 32.27
N LEU A 87 -22.15 -16.72 31.51
CA LEU A 87 -23.11 -16.42 30.45
C LEU A 87 -23.06 -17.48 29.32
N SER A 88 -21.87 -17.89 28.94
CA SER A 88 -21.67 -18.93 27.93
C SER A 88 -22.26 -20.28 28.40
N ARG A 89 -22.09 -20.63 29.67
CA ARG A 89 -22.68 -21.84 30.28
C ARG A 89 -24.21 -21.78 30.32
N VAL A 90 -24.77 -20.62 30.67
CA VAL A 90 -26.24 -20.44 30.72
C VAL A 90 -26.84 -20.55 29.32
N ASN A 91 -26.17 -20.07 28.29
CA ASN A 91 -26.62 -20.06 26.90
C ASN A 91 -26.29 -21.37 26.13
N ASN A 92 -25.69 -22.37 26.79
CA ASN A 92 -25.23 -23.60 26.14
C ASN A 92 -24.29 -23.37 24.94
N THR A 93 -23.49 -22.30 24.97
CA THR A 93 -22.44 -22.01 23.99
C THR A 93 -21.12 -22.71 24.37
N LEU A 94 -20.04 -22.52 23.61
CA LEU A 94 -18.72 -23.05 23.95
C LEU A 94 -18.22 -22.38 25.22
N TYR A 95 -18.16 -23.12 26.34
CA TYR A 95 -17.99 -22.62 27.71
C TYR A 95 -16.74 -21.76 27.95
N GLU A 96 -15.65 -22.03 27.24
CA GLU A 96 -14.35 -21.37 27.46
C GLU A 96 -13.81 -20.67 26.21
N PHE A 97 -14.54 -20.76 25.10
CA PHE A 97 -14.15 -20.22 23.82
C PHE A 97 -15.26 -19.34 23.25
N LEU A 98 -14.87 -18.23 22.64
CA LEU A 98 -15.73 -17.39 21.81
C LEU A 98 -15.26 -17.46 20.37
N LEU A 99 -16.17 -17.61 19.45
CA LEU A 99 -15.88 -17.43 18.03
C LEU A 99 -15.66 -15.93 17.74
N SER A 100 -14.98 -15.63 16.65
CA SER A 100 -14.63 -14.23 16.32
C SER A 100 -15.85 -13.32 16.21
N HIS A 101 -16.99 -13.83 15.76
CA HIS A 101 -18.25 -13.09 15.68
C HIS A 101 -19.00 -12.95 17.01
N GLU A 102 -18.67 -13.75 18.03
CA GLU A 102 -19.23 -13.68 19.39
C GLU A 102 -18.43 -12.75 20.30
N VAL A 103 -17.21 -12.40 19.88
CA VAL A 103 -16.38 -11.48 20.64
C VAL A 103 -16.85 -10.06 20.36
N THR A 104 -17.62 -9.50 21.26
CA THR A 104 -17.74 -8.04 21.37
C THR A 104 -16.40 -7.50 21.89
N ILE A 105 -15.47 -7.27 20.98
CA ILE A 105 -14.28 -6.50 21.31
C ILE A 105 -14.80 -5.10 21.61
N GLU A 106 -14.63 -4.61 22.84
CA GLU A 106 -14.75 -3.17 23.12
C GLU A 106 -13.68 -2.51 22.25
N GLU A 107 -14.06 -2.18 21.04
CA GLU A 107 -13.18 -1.48 20.12
C GLU A 107 -12.87 -0.12 20.74
N LYS A 108 -11.58 0.13 20.98
CA LYS A 108 -11.13 1.44 21.43
C LYS A 108 -11.63 2.50 20.44
N PRO A 109 -12.10 3.67 20.93
CA PRO A 109 -12.65 4.70 20.07
C PRO A 109 -11.65 5.13 19.00
N VAL A 110 -12.14 5.37 17.81
CA VAL A 110 -11.37 5.92 16.70
C VAL A 110 -11.11 7.39 16.99
N ILE A 111 -9.84 7.78 17.08
CA ILE A 111 -9.42 9.17 17.36
C ILE A 111 -9.08 9.95 16.09
N SER A 112 -8.77 9.25 15.01
CA SER A 112 -8.50 9.83 13.70
C SER A 112 -8.55 8.76 12.60
N HIS A 113 -8.69 9.20 11.36
CA HIS A 113 -8.73 8.29 10.23
C HIS A 113 -8.08 8.88 8.98
N ALA A 114 -7.44 8.00 8.21
CA ALA A 114 -6.96 8.27 6.87
C ALA A 114 -7.90 7.64 5.85
N ILE A 115 -8.17 8.35 4.76
CA ILE A 115 -8.94 7.86 3.62
C ILE A 115 -8.06 7.87 2.38
N LEU A 116 -8.15 6.80 1.62
CA LEU A 116 -7.52 6.64 0.32
C LEU A 116 -8.60 6.27 -0.69
N LYS A 117 -8.83 7.11 -1.71
CA LYS A 117 -9.70 6.80 -2.84
C LYS A 117 -8.85 6.52 -4.08
N VAL A 118 -9.18 5.44 -4.77
CA VAL A 118 -8.61 5.04 -6.06
C VAL A 118 -9.73 5.11 -7.07
N ASP A 119 -9.57 5.90 -8.10
CA ASP A 119 -10.58 6.19 -9.12
C ASP A 119 -10.06 5.86 -10.52
N ILE A 120 -10.80 5.04 -11.29
CA ILE A 120 -10.39 4.60 -12.63
C ILE A 120 -10.67 5.71 -13.65
N ARG A 121 -9.72 5.94 -14.54
CA ARG A 121 -9.85 6.91 -15.63
C ARG A 121 -10.55 6.29 -16.85
N GLY A 122 -11.55 7.01 -17.38
CA GLY A 122 -12.23 6.59 -18.60
C GLY A 122 -12.92 5.23 -18.47
N SER A 123 -13.43 4.89 -17.30
CA SER A 123 -14.09 3.61 -17.02
C SER A 123 -15.23 3.32 -17.98
N THR A 124 -16.02 4.32 -18.37
CA THR A 124 -17.10 4.19 -19.36
C THR A 124 -16.59 3.67 -20.69
N ASP A 125 -15.50 4.23 -21.22
CA ASP A 125 -14.90 3.81 -22.48
C ASP A 125 -14.30 2.40 -22.36
N ILE A 126 -13.70 2.09 -21.22
CA ILE A 126 -13.17 0.76 -20.94
C ILE A 126 -14.30 -0.27 -20.92
N VAL A 127 -15.41 0.02 -20.22
CA VAL A 127 -16.59 -0.85 -20.16
C VAL A 127 -17.17 -1.08 -21.57
N HIS A 128 -17.24 -0.05 -22.39
CA HIS A 128 -17.73 -0.16 -23.76
C HIS A 128 -16.86 -1.09 -24.60
N LYS A 129 -15.54 -0.85 -24.63
CA LYS A 129 -14.58 -1.70 -25.35
C LYS A 129 -14.60 -3.16 -24.89
N MET A 130 -14.76 -3.40 -23.58
CA MET A 130 -14.89 -4.76 -23.06
C MET A 130 -16.13 -5.47 -23.58
N LYS A 131 -17.27 -4.77 -23.56
CA LYS A 131 -18.53 -5.34 -24.09
C LYS A 131 -18.42 -5.67 -25.57
N GLU A 132 -17.79 -4.81 -26.36
CA GLU A 132 -17.51 -5.05 -27.79
C GLU A 132 -16.65 -6.30 -28.00
N GLN A 133 -15.72 -6.57 -27.09
CA GLN A 133 -14.87 -7.78 -27.11
C GLN A 133 -15.54 -9.01 -26.47
N GLY A 134 -16.81 -8.93 -26.05
CA GLY A 134 -17.53 -10.03 -25.42
C GLY A 134 -17.08 -10.33 -23.98
N LEU A 135 -16.38 -9.39 -23.33
CA LEU A 135 -15.91 -9.52 -21.94
C LEU A 135 -16.94 -8.97 -20.95
N ASN A 136 -16.99 -9.57 -19.77
CA ASN A 136 -17.78 -9.04 -18.65
C ASN A 136 -16.97 -7.98 -17.89
N PRO A 137 -17.36 -6.69 -17.90
CA PRO A 137 -16.62 -5.64 -17.23
C PRO A 137 -16.53 -5.85 -15.71
N ALA A 138 -17.59 -6.34 -15.06
CA ALA A 138 -17.61 -6.56 -13.61
C ALA A 138 -16.57 -7.62 -13.20
N SER A 139 -16.54 -8.77 -13.88
CA SER A 139 -15.53 -9.80 -13.65
C SER A 139 -14.12 -9.29 -13.97
N TYR A 140 -13.99 -8.47 -14.99
CA TYR A 140 -12.71 -7.90 -15.41
C TYR A 140 -12.12 -7.00 -14.31
N PHE A 141 -12.90 -6.05 -13.78
CA PHE A 141 -12.44 -5.17 -12.70
C PHE A 141 -12.20 -5.94 -11.40
N SER A 142 -13.09 -6.89 -11.05
CA SER A 142 -12.93 -7.70 -9.86
C SER A 142 -11.61 -8.45 -9.85
N LEU A 143 -11.39 -9.30 -10.86
CA LEU A 143 -10.23 -10.17 -10.92
C LEU A 143 -8.89 -9.44 -11.13
N ASN A 144 -8.91 -8.31 -11.80
CA ASN A 144 -7.68 -7.65 -12.21
C ASN A 144 -7.31 -6.41 -11.40
N MET A 145 -8.28 -5.87 -10.65
CA MET A 145 -8.06 -4.70 -9.81
C MET A 145 -8.50 -4.94 -8.37
N PHE A 146 -9.79 -5.18 -8.14
CA PHE A 146 -10.33 -5.17 -6.77
C PHE A 146 -9.81 -6.33 -5.91
N ASP A 147 -9.74 -7.55 -6.46
CA ASP A 147 -9.27 -8.72 -5.72
C ASP A 147 -7.77 -8.60 -5.38
N PRO A 148 -6.87 -8.28 -6.35
CA PRO A 148 -5.46 -8.06 -6.03
C PRO A 148 -5.20 -6.89 -5.06
N ILE A 149 -6.03 -5.83 -5.09
CA ILE A 149 -5.95 -4.76 -4.11
C ILE A 149 -6.38 -5.27 -2.73
N THR A 150 -7.49 -6.02 -2.66
CA THR A 150 -8.00 -6.57 -1.41
C THR A 150 -6.98 -7.49 -0.71
N GLU A 151 -6.20 -8.26 -1.47
CA GLU A 151 -5.15 -9.12 -0.92
C GLU A 151 -4.03 -8.36 -0.20
N VAL A 152 -3.73 -7.12 -0.63
CA VAL A 152 -2.61 -6.34 -0.07
C VAL A 152 -3.05 -5.39 1.06
N ILE A 153 -4.34 -5.11 1.22
CA ILE A 153 -4.89 -4.22 2.25
C ILE A 153 -4.38 -4.54 3.67
N PRO A 154 -4.38 -5.81 4.13
CA PRO A 154 -3.96 -6.16 5.49
C PRO A 154 -2.48 -5.84 5.78
N GLU A 155 -1.61 -5.87 4.77
CA GLU A 155 -0.17 -5.53 4.93
C GLU A 155 0.03 -4.09 5.42
N TYR A 156 -0.94 -3.21 5.14
CA TYR A 156 -0.89 -1.80 5.51
C TYR A 156 -1.83 -1.43 6.67
N GLY A 157 -2.56 -2.40 7.22
CA GLY A 157 -3.55 -2.17 8.28
C GLY A 157 -4.74 -1.33 7.82
N ALA A 158 -5.04 -1.39 6.53
CA ALA A 158 -6.19 -0.74 5.93
C ALA A 158 -7.41 -1.67 5.90
N PHE A 159 -8.56 -1.11 5.61
CA PHE A 159 -9.80 -1.85 5.36
C PHE A 159 -10.56 -1.21 4.19
N LYS A 160 -11.42 -1.99 3.57
CA LYS A 160 -12.29 -1.50 2.51
C LYS A 160 -13.53 -0.88 3.11
N ILE A 161 -13.79 0.39 2.79
CA ILE A 161 -14.99 1.11 3.22
C ILE A 161 -16.14 0.73 2.28
N PHE A 162 -16.00 1.01 0.99
CA PHE A 162 -16.95 0.59 -0.05
C PHE A 162 -16.32 0.68 -1.44
N VAL A 163 -17.03 0.14 -2.42
CA VAL A 163 -16.72 0.28 -3.85
C VAL A 163 -17.86 1.08 -4.47
N GLU A 164 -17.52 2.20 -5.10
CA GLU A 164 -18.47 3.10 -5.76
C GLU A 164 -18.24 3.07 -7.26
N GLY A 165 -19.05 2.27 -7.96
CA GLY A 165 -18.88 2.09 -9.41
C GLY A 165 -17.51 1.50 -9.77
N ASP A 166 -16.65 2.36 -10.28
CA ASP A 166 -15.27 2.08 -10.70
C ASP A 166 -14.20 2.54 -9.70
N ALA A 167 -14.60 3.10 -8.57
CA ALA A 167 -13.71 3.56 -7.52
C ALA A 167 -13.71 2.62 -6.31
N ILE A 168 -12.57 2.50 -5.62
CA ILE A 168 -12.45 1.84 -4.33
C ILE A 168 -12.03 2.85 -3.27
N ILE A 169 -12.73 2.81 -2.13
CA ILE A 169 -12.44 3.67 -0.99
C ILE A 169 -11.95 2.80 0.17
N LEU A 170 -10.76 3.13 0.65
CA LEU A 170 -10.06 2.44 1.71
C LEU A 170 -9.85 3.36 2.90
N GLY A 171 -9.84 2.79 4.10
CA GLY A 171 -9.62 3.50 5.35
C GLY A 171 -8.51 2.91 6.19
N ILE A 172 -7.89 3.75 7.02
CA ILE A 172 -7.01 3.32 8.11
C ILE A 172 -7.43 4.10 9.35
N TYR A 173 -7.83 3.39 10.41
CA TYR A 173 -8.19 4.00 11.68
C TYR A 173 -6.98 4.12 12.61
N GLU A 174 -6.90 5.24 13.32
CA GLU A 174 -6.10 5.36 14.53
C GLU A 174 -7.04 5.30 15.73
N ARG A 175 -6.79 4.35 16.63
CA ARG A 175 -7.61 4.13 17.82
C ARG A 175 -6.93 4.63 19.07
N GLU A 176 -7.68 4.95 20.11
CA GLU A 176 -7.15 5.37 21.40
C GLU A 176 -6.13 4.37 21.94
N GLY A 177 -5.02 4.88 22.50
CA GLY A 177 -3.93 4.05 23.01
C GLY A 177 -3.11 3.33 21.95
N CYS A 178 -3.21 3.73 20.67
CA CYS A 178 -2.24 3.32 19.66
C CYS A 178 -0.83 3.81 20.05
N PRO A 179 0.22 2.99 19.85
CA PRO A 179 1.58 3.42 20.10
C PRO A 179 1.93 4.70 19.33
N ASN A 180 2.75 5.56 19.94
CA ASN A 180 3.39 6.66 19.20
C ASN A 180 4.08 6.08 17.96
N GLY A 181 3.71 6.59 16.78
CA GLY A 181 4.24 6.05 15.52
C GLY A 181 3.27 5.13 14.77
N TRP A 182 1.97 5.17 15.06
CA TRP A 182 0.98 4.58 14.16
C TRP A 182 1.04 5.30 12.82
N HIS A 183 1.62 4.66 11.84
CA HIS A 183 1.96 5.26 10.55
C HIS A 183 0.77 5.20 9.57
N SER A 184 -0.38 5.79 9.91
CA SER A 184 -1.60 5.68 9.09
C SER A 184 -1.44 6.28 7.71
N ILE A 185 -0.84 7.48 7.61
CA ILE A 185 -0.62 8.14 6.33
C ILE A 185 0.55 7.53 5.58
N ALA A 186 1.64 7.21 6.27
CA ALA A 186 2.78 6.53 5.64
C ALA A 186 2.33 5.18 5.03
N ARG A 187 1.49 4.44 5.73
CA ARG A 187 0.91 3.17 5.24
C ARG A 187 -0.07 3.39 4.10
N ALA A 188 -0.91 4.43 4.16
CA ALA A 188 -1.78 4.80 3.04
C ALA A 188 -0.96 5.13 1.78
N CYS A 189 0.13 5.89 1.91
CA CYS A 189 1.04 6.17 0.79
C CYS A 189 1.68 4.87 0.24
N GLY A 190 2.14 3.99 1.11
CA GLY A 190 2.71 2.70 0.70
C GLY A 190 1.70 1.80 0.00
N LEU A 191 0.46 1.75 0.49
CA LEU A 191 -0.64 1.03 -0.15
C LEU A 191 -0.95 1.61 -1.53
N ALA A 192 -1.02 2.95 -1.67
CA ALA A 192 -1.24 3.62 -2.94
C ALA A 192 -0.15 3.26 -3.98
N VAL A 193 1.12 3.30 -3.58
CA VAL A 193 2.23 2.84 -4.44
C VAL A 193 2.06 1.37 -4.83
N ARG A 194 1.64 0.52 -3.90
CA ARG A 194 1.41 -0.90 -4.17
C ARG A 194 0.28 -1.13 -5.15
N ILE A 195 -0.80 -0.36 -5.04
CA ILE A 195 -1.93 -0.38 -5.98
C ILE A 195 -1.47 -0.01 -7.40
N LEU A 196 -0.70 1.06 -7.57
CA LEU A 196 -0.15 1.42 -8.88
C LEU A 196 0.74 0.34 -9.47
N LEU A 197 1.53 -0.37 -8.66
CA LEU A 197 2.32 -1.51 -9.12
C LEU A 197 1.44 -2.69 -9.59
N ILE A 198 0.30 -2.92 -8.96
CA ILE A 198 -0.70 -3.91 -9.39
C ILE A 198 -1.26 -3.51 -10.77
N ILE A 199 -1.70 -2.26 -10.92
CA ILE A 199 -2.20 -1.71 -12.19
C ILE A 199 -1.15 -1.82 -13.31
N GLN A 200 0.11 -1.45 -13.04
CA GLN A 200 1.19 -1.58 -14.02
C GLN A 200 1.43 -3.03 -14.46
N ARG A 201 1.39 -3.99 -13.52
CA ARG A 201 1.51 -5.43 -13.86
C ARG A 201 0.39 -5.89 -14.75
N TYR A 202 -0.83 -5.44 -14.44
CA TYR A 202 -2.01 -5.71 -15.23
C TYR A 202 -1.88 -5.13 -16.64
N ASN A 203 -1.53 -3.86 -16.77
CA ASN A 203 -1.36 -3.19 -18.05
C ASN A 203 -0.28 -3.85 -18.93
N ARG A 204 0.79 -4.41 -18.34
CA ARG A 204 1.78 -5.19 -19.11
C ARG A 204 1.20 -6.47 -19.71
N LYS A 205 0.26 -7.13 -19.01
CA LYS A 205 -0.45 -8.28 -19.57
C LYS A 205 -1.37 -7.85 -20.71
N ASN A 206 -2.13 -6.78 -20.50
CA ASN A 206 -3.09 -6.26 -21.45
C ASN A 206 -2.46 -5.87 -22.79
N ARG A 207 -1.25 -5.28 -22.75
CA ARG A 207 -0.51 -4.92 -23.97
C ARG A 207 -0.29 -6.10 -24.93
N LYS A 208 -0.22 -7.34 -24.40
CA LYS A 208 -0.02 -8.54 -25.21
C LYS A 208 -1.28 -9.00 -25.94
N TYR A 209 -2.46 -8.58 -25.48
CA TYR A 209 -3.76 -9.06 -25.95
C TYR A 209 -4.65 -7.94 -26.48
N ASP A 210 -4.11 -6.73 -26.62
CA ASP A 210 -4.84 -5.54 -27.06
C ASP A 210 -6.07 -5.21 -26.20
N PHE A 211 -5.96 -5.50 -24.90
CA PHE A 211 -6.99 -5.16 -23.92
C PHE A 211 -6.83 -3.71 -23.43
N PRO A 212 -7.93 -3.08 -22.97
CA PRO A 212 -7.88 -1.72 -22.43
C PRO A 212 -6.88 -1.58 -21.31
N PHE A 213 -6.14 -0.45 -21.28
CA PHE A 213 -5.27 -0.09 -20.17
C PHE A 213 -6.09 0.52 -19.06
N LEU A 214 -5.71 0.20 -17.81
CA LEU A 214 -6.23 0.86 -16.63
C LEU A 214 -5.32 2.02 -16.24
N GLU A 215 -5.90 3.18 -16.09
CA GLU A 215 -5.29 4.36 -15.49
C GLU A 215 -6.10 4.73 -14.27
N VAL A 216 -5.46 5.15 -13.20
CA VAL A 216 -6.12 5.52 -11.96
C VAL A 216 -5.59 6.84 -11.42
N GLY A 217 -6.43 7.56 -10.66
CA GLY A 217 -5.97 8.64 -9.81
C GLY A 217 -6.19 8.26 -8.36
N ILE A 218 -5.24 8.62 -7.50
CA ILE A 218 -5.30 8.29 -6.08
C ILE A 218 -5.25 9.57 -5.25
N GLY A 219 -6.20 9.71 -4.32
CA GLY A 219 -6.23 10.80 -3.35
C GLY A 219 -6.11 10.27 -1.93
N ILE A 220 -5.25 10.86 -1.10
CA ILE A 220 -5.05 10.48 0.29
C ILE A 220 -5.34 11.68 1.20
N THR A 221 -6.20 11.48 2.20
CA THR A 221 -6.61 12.51 3.14
C THR A 221 -6.50 12.02 4.58
N PHE A 222 -6.54 12.98 5.51
CA PHE A 222 -6.50 12.72 6.94
C PHE A 222 -7.48 13.62 7.67
N ARG A 223 -8.19 13.05 8.64
CA ARG A 223 -9.05 13.80 9.55
C ARG A 223 -8.88 13.32 10.97
N LYS A 224 -8.80 14.29 11.90
CA LYS A 224 -8.92 14.04 13.33
C LYS A 224 -10.39 13.80 13.68
N GLY A 225 -10.62 12.95 14.65
CA GLY A 225 -11.94 12.58 15.12
C GLY A 225 -12.48 11.30 14.48
N GLN A 226 -13.53 10.80 15.09
CA GLN A 226 -14.26 9.63 14.64
C GLN A 226 -15.09 9.95 13.40
N PRO A 227 -15.12 9.11 12.37
CA PRO A 227 -16.09 9.24 11.29
C PRO A 227 -17.50 8.95 11.82
N THR A 228 -18.50 9.53 11.17
CA THR A 228 -19.89 9.15 11.45
C THR A 228 -20.20 7.83 10.76
N LEU A 229 -20.64 6.87 11.55
CA LEU A 229 -21.01 5.53 11.05
C LEU A 229 -22.51 5.33 11.30
N PHE A 230 -23.21 4.82 10.29
CA PHE A 230 -24.55 4.32 10.46
C PHE A 230 -24.73 3.02 9.72
N PHE A 231 -25.78 2.26 10.07
CA PHE A 231 -26.07 0.97 9.48
C PHE A 231 -27.33 1.09 8.63
N ASP A 232 -27.25 0.55 7.42
CA ASP A 232 -28.39 0.31 6.55
C ASP A 232 -28.51 -1.21 6.36
N GLY A 233 -29.38 -1.82 7.17
CA GLY A 233 -29.40 -3.26 7.35
C GLY A 233 -28.06 -3.77 7.91
N ASP A 234 -27.43 -4.69 7.20
CA ASP A 234 -26.12 -5.25 7.57
C ASP A 234 -24.93 -4.42 7.01
N PHE A 235 -25.20 -3.37 6.26
CA PHE A 235 -24.18 -2.54 5.64
C PHE A 235 -23.78 -1.35 6.53
N GLN A 236 -22.51 -1.28 6.89
CA GLN A 236 -21.96 -0.12 7.59
C GLN A 236 -21.59 0.96 6.57
N ILE A 237 -22.21 2.14 6.71
CA ILE A 237 -21.96 3.30 5.88
C ILE A 237 -21.16 4.33 6.69
N MET A 238 -20.05 4.80 6.10
CA MET A 238 -19.21 5.84 6.68
C MET A 238 -19.50 7.18 6.03
N ILE A 239 -19.75 8.21 6.86
CA ILE A 239 -19.82 9.60 6.44
C ILE A 239 -18.62 10.36 7.01
N SER A 240 -17.81 10.92 6.13
CA SER A 240 -16.66 11.74 6.50
C SER A 240 -16.35 12.73 5.39
N SER A 241 -16.07 13.98 5.74
CA SER A 241 -15.56 14.97 4.78
C SER A 241 -14.21 14.56 4.17
N ALA A 242 -13.47 13.64 4.81
CA ALA A 242 -12.25 13.09 4.26
C ALA A 242 -12.51 12.27 2.99
N ILE A 243 -13.68 11.62 2.86
CA ILE A 243 -14.07 10.89 1.65
C ILE A 243 -14.25 11.85 0.47
N ASN A 244 -15.03 12.92 0.66
CA ASN A 244 -15.26 13.94 -0.37
C ASN A 244 -13.94 14.62 -0.80
N MET A 245 -13.04 14.85 0.15
CA MET A 245 -11.74 15.42 -0.17
C MET A 245 -10.86 14.43 -0.93
N ALA A 246 -10.84 13.14 -0.54
CA ALA A 246 -10.10 12.11 -1.27
C ALA A 246 -10.63 11.95 -2.70
N ASP A 247 -11.94 12.09 -2.90
CA ASP A 247 -12.58 12.10 -4.21
C ASP A 247 -12.03 13.23 -5.09
N ARG A 248 -11.99 14.46 -4.58
CA ARG A 248 -11.43 15.61 -5.32
C ARG A 248 -9.96 15.40 -5.70
N LEU A 249 -9.14 14.90 -4.77
CA LEU A 249 -7.71 14.65 -5.04
C LEU A 249 -7.50 13.52 -6.04
N SER A 250 -8.34 12.50 -5.99
CA SER A 250 -8.29 11.42 -6.97
C SER A 250 -8.80 11.84 -8.35
N GLY A 251 -9.51 12.96 -8.47
CA GLY A 251 -10.10 13.44 -9.71
C GLY A 251 -9.07 13.85 -10.79
N CYS A 252 -9.54 13.95 -12.04
CA CYS A 252 -8.77 14.48 -13.16
C CYS A 252 -9.68 15.35 -14.06
N SER A 253 -9.34 16.62 -14.19
CA SER A 253 -10.06 17.54 -15.09
C SER A 253 -9.81 17.17 -16.55
N LYS A 254 -10.88 17.07 -17.36
CA LYS A 254 -10.78 16.79 -18.80
C LYS A 254 -9.89 17.83 -19.51
N ALA A 255 -10.01 19.11 -19.14
CA ALA A 255 -9.21 20.18 -19.73
C ALA A 255 -7.72 20.05 -19.34
N ALA A 256 -7.41 19.82 -18.06
CA ALA A 256 -6.05 19.58 -17.62
C ALA A 256 -5.45 18.33 -18.30
N ARG A 257 -6.23 17.25 -18.42
CA ARG A 257 -5.79 16.04 -19.11
C ARG A 257 -5.43 16.32 -20.57
N LYS A 258 -6.31 17.00 -21.33
CA LYS A 258 -6.05 17.32 -22.73
C LYS A 258 -4.77 18.13 -22.92
N MET A 259 -4.49 19.07 -22.00
CA MET A 259 -3.27 19.87 -22.02
C MET A 259 -2.04 19.00 -21.70
N MET A 260 -2.10 18.25 -20.62
CA MET A 260 -0.94 17.49 -20.10
C MET A 260 -0.58 16.28 -20.95
N ASP A 261 -1.57 15.63 -21.59
CA ASP A 261 -1.33 14.51 -22.52
C ASP A 261 -0.56 14.97 -23.79
N ALA A 262 -0.61 16.27 -24.12
CA ALA A 262 0.19 16.87 -25.18
C ALA A 262 1.63 17.21 -24.76
N MET A 263 1.94 17.14 -23.46
CA MET A 263 3.24 17.45 -22.87
C MET A 263 3.91 16.15 -22.40
N ASP A 264 5.23 16.04 -22.64
CA ASP A 264 6.01 14.94 -22.04
C ASP A 264 6.29 15.29 -20.56
N THR A 265 5.34 14.92 -19.70
CA THR A 265 5.40 15.29 -18.27
C THR A 265 6.09 14.22 -17.44
N PRO A 266 7.09 14.59 -16.63
CA PRO A 266 7.84 13.62 -15.83
C PRO A 266 7.09 13.09 -14.59
N PHE A 267 6.01 13.75 -14.20
CA PHE A 267 5.22 13.41 -13.02
C PHE A 267 3.76 13.13 -13.38
N ASN A 268 3.07 12.48 -12.48
CA ASN A 268 1.71 11.95 -12.70
C ASN A 268 0.61 12.80 -12.06
N ASN A 269 1.00 13.83 -11.30
CA ASN A 269 0.06 14.71 -10.63
C ASN A 269 0.46 16.18 -10.77
N TYR A 270 -0.47 17.00 -11.22
CA TYR A 270 -0.33 18.46 -11.32
C TYR A 270 -1.63 19.14 -10.90
N VAL A 271 -1.50 20.22 -10.14
CA VAL A 271 -2.63 20.96 -9.57
C VAL A 271 -2.58 22.40 -10.05
N PHE A 272 -3.73 22.95 -10.47
CA PHE A 272 -3.86 24.28 -11.06
C PHE A 272 -4.98 25.05 -10.35
N GLN A 273 -4.74 26.32 -10.05
CA GLN A 273 -5.77 27.24 -9.59
C GLN A 273 -6.29 28.04 -10.78
N THR A 274 -7.59 27.89 -11.11
CA THR A 274 -8.26 28.66 -12.15
C THR A 274 -9.22 29.72 -11.60
N ALA A 275 -9.62 29.58 -10.34
CA ALA A 275 -10.49 30.53 -9.65
C ALA A 275 -9.73 31.78 -9.17
N SER A 276 -10.45 32.85 -8.91
CA SER A 276 -9.89 34.06 -8.28
C SER A 276 -9.40 33.76 -6.85
N ASP A 277 -8.54 34.63 -6.31
CA ASP A 277 -8.06 34.44 -4.93
C ASP A 277 -9.17 34.71 -3.92
N GLU A 278 -10.14 35.57 -4.28
CA GLU A 278 -11.34 35.84 -3.49
C GLU A 278 -12.24 34.60 -3.43
N ASP A 279 -12.48 33.91 -4.56
CA ASP A 279 -13.27 32.67 -4.59
C ASP A 279 -12.61 31.56 -3.79
N VAL A 280 -11.27 31.42 -3.91
CA VAL A 280 -10.51 30.44 -3.11
C VAL A 280 -10.61 30.74 -1.62
N ALA A 281 -10.56 32.01 -1.24
CA ALA A 281 -10.66 32.44 0.17
C ALA A 281 -12.10 32.29 0.71
N ALA A 282 -13.12 32.49 -0.13
CA ALA A 282 -14.53 32.45 0.27
C ALA A 282 -15.06 31.01 0.41
N THR A 283 -14.43 30.03 -0.22
CA THR A 283 -14.90 28.64 -0.16
C THR A 283 -14.08 27.80 0.80
N SER A 284 -14.76 26.92 1.55
CA SER A 284 -14.11 25.89 2.35
C SER A 284 -13.68 24.68 1.50
N ASP A 285 -14.10 24.67 0.24
CA ASP A 285 -13.91 23.57 -0.69
C ASP A 285 -12.65 23.76 -1.54
N ASP A 286 -11.98 22.65 -1.88
CA ASP A 286 -10.88 22.69 -2.83
C ASP A 286 -11.41 22.74 -4.26
N ILE A 287 -11.33 23.93 -4.89
CA ILE A 287 -11.78 24.22 -6.26
C ILE A 287 -10.66 24.13 -7.30
N SER A 288 -9.50 23.59 -6.94
CA SER A 288 -8.38 23.45 -7.86
C SER A 288 -8.67 22.41 -8.97
N LYS A 289 -8.23 22.69 -10.18
CA LYS A 289 -8.23 21.74 -11.31
C LYS A 289 -7.02 20.81 -11.17
N ARG A 290 -7.18 19.54 -11.51
CA ARG A 290 -6.12 18.52 -11.36
C ARG A 290 -5.90 17.74 -12.63
N TYR A 291 -4.65 17.44 -12.91
CA TYR A 291 -4.22 16.31 -13.69
C TYR A 291 -3.68 15.25 -12.73
N ASN A 292 -4.35 14.11 -12.64
CA ASN A 292 -3.93 13.01 -11.79
C ASN A 292 -4.16 11.70 -12.57
N VAL A 293 -3.12 11.21 -13.26
CA VAL A 293 -3.17 9.98 -14.06
C VAL A 293 -2.03 9.07 -13.60
N ASN A 294 -2.36 7.94 -12.98
CA ASN A 294 -1.42 7.07 -12.28
C ASN A 294 -0.60 7.81 -11.22
N GLY A 295 -1.17 8.90 -10.69
CA GLY A 295 -0.59 9.74 -9.66
C GLY A 295 -1.22 9.50 -8.29
N ILE A 296 -0.52 9.96 -7.25
CA ILE A 296 -0.98 9.89 -5.87
C ILE A 296 -0.86 11.28 -5.27
N GLU A 297 -1.99 11.95 -5.08
CA GLU A 297 -2.03 13.24 -4.41
C GLU A 297 -2.27 13.09 -2.92
N LEU A 298 -1.49 13.81 -2.13
CA LEU A 298 -1.58 13.84 -0.68
C LEU A 298 -2.14 15.19 -0.23
N HIS A 299 -3.29 15.18 0.44
CA HIS A 299 -3.86 16.41 1.00
C HIS A 299 -2.90 17.09 1.99
N PRO A 300 -2.84 18.42 2.09
CA PRO A 300 -1.95 19.12 3.03
C PRO A 300 -2.09 18.65 4.48
N SER A 301 -3.32 18.34 4.96
CA SER A 301 -3.53 17.78 6.32
C SER A 301 -2.89 16.40 6.48
N ALA A 302 -2.94 15.56 5.44
CA ALA A 302 -2.31 14.26 5.43
C ALA A 302 -0.78 14.39 5.36
N PHE A 303 -0.25 15.31 4.55
CA PHE A 303 1.18 15.61 4.52
C PHE A 303 1.69 16.09 5.89
N HIS A 304 0.96 17.00 6.55
CA HIS A 304 1.29 17.46 7.89
C HIS A 304 1.27 16.32 8.93
N LYS A 305 0.33 15.40 8.82
CA LYS A 305 0.30 14.18 9.67
C LYS A 305 1.51 13.28 9.35
N LEU A 306 1.81 13.03 8.07
CA LEU A 306 2.94 12.22 7.62
C LEU A 306 4.29 12.73 8.18
N SER A 307 4.48 14.05 8.19
CA SER A 307 5.70 14.68 8.74
C SER A 307 5.89 14.47 10.25
N ARG A 308 4.82 14.11 10.96
CA ARG A 308 4.85 13.72 12.38
C ARG A 308 5.00 12.20 12.58
N GLU A 309 4.58 11.40 11.61
CA GLU A 309 4.67 9.94 11.67
C GLU A 309 6.07 9.45 11.42
N ILE A 310 6.75 10.05 10.44
CA ILE A 310 8.09 9.64 10.00
C ILE A 310 8.99 10.86 9.85
N LYS A 311 10.29 10.63 10.05
CA LYS A 311 11.29 11.67 9.83
C LYS A 311 11.47 11.89 8.32
N LEU A 312 10.86 12.93 7.79
CA LEU A 312 11.05 13.37 6.42
C LEU A 312 12.31 14.23 6.31
N LYS A 313 13.23 13.85 5.42
CA LYS A 313 14.42 14.61 5.08
C LYS A 313 14.15 15.39 3.78
N PRO A 314 14.26 16.73 3.78
CA PRO A 314 14.16 17.50 2.54
C PRO A 314 15.41 17.29 1.67
N VAL A 315 15.21 17.19 0.36
CA VAL A 315 16.26 17.03 -0.65
C VAL A 315 15.88 17.90 -1.84
N GLU A 316 16.74 18.87 -2.17
CA GLU A 316 16.62 19.67 -3.40
C GLU A 316 17.67 19.19 -4.39
N CYS A 317 17.24 18.71 -5.54
CA CYS A 317 18.13 18.16 -6.53
C CYS A 317 17.64 18.40 -7.95
N VAL A 318 18.56 18.38 -8.89
CA VAL A 318 18.31 18.31 -10.33
C VAL A 318 18.44 16.84 -10.73
N ILE A 319 17.46 16.30 -11.41
CA ILE A 319 17.51 14.97 -12.00
C ILE A 319 17.51 15.14 -13.53
N PRO A 320 18.68 15.10 -14.20
CA PRO A 320 18.81 15.51 -15.61
C PRO A 320 17.90 14.76 -16.58
N LYS A 321 17.50 13.51 -16.23
CA LYS A 321 16.56 12.71 -17.02
C LYS A 321 15.09 13.09 -16.83
N ILE A 322 14.81 14.02 -15.92
CA ILE A 322 13.46 14.46 -15.57
C ILE A 322 13.27 15.91 -15.96
N GLN A 323 14.06 16.80 -15.39
CA GLN A 323 14.04 18.23 -15.75
C GLN A 323 15.36 18.91 -15.33
N SER A 324 15.64 20.08 -15.91
CA SER A 324 16.84 20.88 -15.65
C SER A 324 16.73 21.74 -14.40
N GLU A 325 15.52 21.98 -13.89
CA GLU A 325 15.29 22.80 -12.71
C GLU A 325 15.39 21.95 -11.43
N LYS A 326 15.67 22.65 -10.31
CA LYS A 326 15.68 22.02 -8.98
C LYS A 326 14.27 21.61 -8.59
N ILE A 327 14.14 20.37 -8.14
CA ILE A 327 12.90 19.82 -7.61
C ILE A 327 13.08 19.60 -6.11
N ARG A 328 12.07 19.98 -5.35
CA ARG A 328 12.03 19.70 -3.91
C ARG A 328 11.33 18.41 -3.62
N PHE A 329 12.07 17.51 -2.97
CA PHE A 329 11.56 16.25 -2.48
C PHE A 329 11.70 16.14 -0.96
N LEU A 330 10.88 15.30 -0.37
CA LEU A 330 11.01 14.85 1.02
C LEU A 330 11.03 13.33 1.02
N THR A 331 11.98 12.74 1.73
CA THR A 331 12.10 11.26 1.80
C THR A 331 12.12 10.77 3.23
N GLY A 332 11.49 9.64 3.46
CA GLY A 332 11.46 8.98 4.76
C GLY A 332 11.22 7.48 4.62
N VAL A 333 11.36 6.76 5.73
CA VAL A 333 11.15 5.30 5.80
C VAL A 333 10.13 5.01 6.89
N PHE A 334 9.22 4.08 6.62
CA PHE A 334 8.20 3.64 7.57
C PHE A 334 8.07 2.11 7.57
N PRO A 335 7.62 1.49 8.67
CA PRO A 335 7.31 0.07 8.73
C PRO A 335 5.87 -0.20 8.29
N THR A 336 5.65 -1.25 7.48
CA THR A 336 4.32 -1.85 7.29
C THR A 336 3.87 -2.57 8.57
N VAL A 337 2.62 -3.04 8.61
CA VAL A 337 2.11 -3.84 9.75
C VAL A 337 2.96 -5.10 9.98
N THR A 338 3.49 -5.68 8.91
CA THR A 338 4.38 -6.85 8.97
C THR A 338 5.83 -6.51 9.36
N GLY A 339 6.14 -5.24 9.69
CA GLY A 339 7.48 -4.77 10.07
C GLY A 339 8.44 -4.58 8.89
N ARG A 340 7.98 -4.68 7.65
CA ARG A 340 8.79 -4.44 6.46
C ARG A 340 8.96 -2.94 6.24
N ASN A 341 10.21 -2.48 6.20
CA ASN A 341 10.51 -1.08 5.93
C ASN A 341 10.34 -0.71 4.46
N GLN A 342 9.63 0.39 4.22
CA GLN A 342 9.44 0.97 2.89
C GLN A 342 9.90 2.42 2.88
N ARG A 343 10.48 2.87 1.75
CA ARG A 343 10.88 4.26 1.52
C ARG A 343 9.77 4.98 0.77
N LEU A 344 9.46 6.19 1.22
CA LEU A 344 8.62 7.14 0.50
C LEU A 344 9.47 8.30 -0.01
N ILE A 345 9.08 8.81 -1.17
CA ILE A 345 9.59 10.05 -1.76
C ILE A 345 8.38 10.88 -2.12
N ILE A 346 8.30 12.07 -1.54
CA ILE A 346 7.21 13.02 -1.77
C ILE A 346 7.77 14.20 -2.56
N ARG A 347 7.17 14.55 -3.68
CA ARG A 347 7.44 15.80 -4.39
C ARG A 347 6.56 16.89 -3.80
N GLU A 348 7.17 17.98 -3.41
CA GLU A 348 6.48 19.23 -3.04
C GLU A 348 6.58 20.19 -4.20
N ASP A 349 5.45 20.72 -4.64
CA ASP A 349 5.43 21.71 -5.71
C ASP A 349 4.36 22.78 -5.44
N THR A 350 4.47 23.91 -6.13
CA THR A 350 3.60 25.07 -5.96
C THR A 350 2.46 25.02 -6.96
N ILE A 351 1.25 25.38 -6.51
CA ILE A 351 0.08 25.47 -7.38
C ILE A 351 0.16 26.75 -8.22
N PRO A 352 0.32 26.67 -9.55
CA PRO A 352 0.23 27.84 -10.40
C PRO A 352 -1.21 28.32 -10.56
N LYS A 353 -1.42 29.62 -10.61
CA LYS A 353 -2.66 30.25 -11.06
C LYS A 353 -2.62 30.38 -12.57
N VAL A 354 -3.63 29.82 -13.22
CA VAL A 354 -3.69 29.75 -14.69
C VAL A 354 -5.04 30.20 -15.23
N HIS A 355 -5.09 30.56 -16.50
CA HIS A 355 -6.34 30.83 -17.18
C HIS A 355 -7.19 29.58 -17.29
N GLU A 356 -8.49 29.69 -17.07
CA GLU A 356 -9.40 28.55 -16.99
C GLU A 356 -9.47 27.71 -18.29
N HIS A 357 -9.36 28.36 -19.44
CA HIS A 357 -9.55 27.71 -20.74
C HIS A 357 -8.21 27.37 -21.43
N THR A 358 -7.23 28.24 -21.34
CA THR A 358 -5.92 28.09 -22.03
C THR A 358 -4.85 27.46 -21.17
N PHE A 359 -5.02 27.49 -19.84
CA PHE A 359 -4.02 27.07 -18.86
C PHE A 359 -2.71 27.88 -18.92
N ASP A 360 -2.73 29.05 -19.59
CA ASP A 360 -1.57 29.95 -19.57
C ASP A 360 -1.30 30.43 -18.16
N LEU A 361 -0.02 30.46 -17.77
CA LEU A 361 0.41 30.90 -16.45
C LEU A 361 0.08 32.37 -16.23
N ILE A 362 -0.64 32.67 -15.15
CA ILE A 362 -0.92 34.02 -14.68
C ILE A 362 0.07 34.42 -13.58
N ALA A 363 0.19 33.57 -12.56
CA ALA A 363 1.05 33.80 -11.40
C ALA A 363 1.38 32.50 -10.67
N MET A 364 2.39 32.52 -9.81
CA MET A 364 2.60 31.47 -8.83
C MET A 364 1.88 31.82 -7.54
N THR A 365 1.21 30.85 -6.91
CA THR A 365 0.56 31.05 -5.62
C THR A 365 1.49 30.61 -4.48
N ASP A 366 1.13 30.93 -3.23
CA ASP A 366 1.82 30.41 -2.04
C ASP A 366 1.36 29.00 -1.65
N ARG A 367 0.37 28.45 -2.37
CA ARG A 367 -0.23 27.15 -2.09
C ARG A 367 0.63 26.02 -2.66
N LYS A 368 0.74 24.96 -1.88
CA LYS A 368 1.54 23.79 -2.25
C LYS A 368 0.69 22.56 -2.38
N TYR A 369 1.13 21.66 -3.24
CA TYR A 369 0.58 20.31 -3.34
C TYR A 369 1.69 19.26 -3.20
N TYR A 370 1.29 18.04 -2.92
CA TYR A 370 2.20 16.97 -2.56
C TYR A 370 1.87 15.72 -3.35
N GLU A 371 2.84 15.20 -4.07
CA GLU A 371 2.74 13.96 -4.83
C GLU A 371 3.62 12.88 -4.20
N VAL A 372 3.03 11.71 -3.92
CA VAL A 372 3.83 10.53 -3.60
C VAL A 372 4.43 10.01 -4.90
N CYS A 373 5.73 10.16 -5.05
CA CYS A 373 6.43 9.80 -6.29
C CYS A 373 6.39 8.29 -6.53
N THR A 374 6.17 7.92 -7.79
CA THR A 374 6.24 6.53 -8.27
C THR A 374 7.21 6.37 -9.44
N ASN A 375 7.81 7.46 -9.90
CA ASN A 375 8.76 7.48 -11.00
C ASN A 375 10.05 6.71 -10.63
N VAL A 376 10.34 5.66 -11.40
CA VAL A 376 11.50 4.78 -11.19
C VAL A 376 12.83 5.55 -11.24
N THR A 377 12.94 6.53 -12.15
CA THR A 377 14.16 7.36 -12.29
C THR A 377 14.45 8.15 -11.01
N VAL A 378 13.40 8.67 -10.35
CA VAL A 378 13.53 9.35 -9.05
C VAL A 378 14.06 8.37 -8.00
N TYR A 379 13.46 7.18 -7.88
CA TYR A 379 13.90 6.17 -6.91
C TYR A 379 15.33 5.68 -7.15
N GLU A 380 15.73 5.51 -8.41
CA GLU A 380 17.11 5.13 -8.77
C GLU A 380 18.11 6.24 -8.42
N TYR A 381 17.74 7.51 -8.66
CA TYR A 381 18.56 8.65 -8.26
C TYR A 381 18.75 8.69 -6.74
N PHE A 382 17.66 8.57 -5.98
CA PHE A 382 17.70 8.57 -4.51
C PHE A 382 18.51 7.39 -3.94
N LYS A 383 18.42 6.21 -4.57
CA LYS A 383 19.20 5.05 -4.16
C LYS A 383 20.70 5.26 -4.33
N LYS A 384 21.12 6.02 -5.33
CA LYS A 384 22.53 6.27 -5.66
C LYS A 384 23.11 7.46 -4.88
N HIS A 385 22.33 8.53 -4.68
CA HIS A 385 22.83 9.83 -4.25
C HIS A 385 22.32 10.28 -2.87
N VAL A 386 21.25 9.68 -2.35
CA VAL A 386 20.63 10.07 -1.08
C VAL A 386 20.64 8.87 -0.12
N ARG A 387 21.51 8.97 0.91
CA ARG A 387 21.63 7.97 1.99
C ARG A 387 20.65 8.20 3.13
#